data_e54f7448c9ac45f9e2465de55f05b0f1
#
_entry.id   e54f7448c9ac45f9e2465de55f05b0f1
#
_cell.length_a   1.000
_cell.length_b   1.000
_cell.length_c   1.000
_cell.angle_alpha   90.00
_cell.angle_beta   90.00
_cell.angle_gamma   90.00
#
_symmetry.space_group_name_H-M   'P 1'
#
loop_
_entity.id
_entity.type
_entity.pdbx_description
1 polymer ?
#
loop_
_entity_poly.entity_id
_entity_poly.type
_entity_poly.pdbx_seq_one_letter_code
_entity_poly.pdbx_strand_id
1 'polypeptide(L)'
;MFTRFMQDRSGNIAIIFALFIVAIMTVSGLAIDLQRSISAKSEIQAALDAASLAGAKAVHATAGDKKKVIAEAQAMFNADIKFSNSALNCPAPTITPDLDNGRVVASANCILPTVFGGLFSMEKMSIKASSTAAVQVSNLDLAMMLDVSGSMSGSKIADLKTAAQDAIDILITPYSKDRVRIAFNTYATAVNVGDYAEAVKGDNYDKDSKQKTCVTERSGIAKFKDDAPKSGKELTEISKSTDGKAMSCPDSSLEPLTSKADHLKTQIGNLNANGWTAGHLGIAWAWYLISPDWESIWPAASKPLAYKKADTIKAVILMTDGEFNTYYQSGQGNSVKQSKKLCENMKKQGVIVYAVAFEAPTAGKNVLKACASSEDHFYDAKNGTQLKQAYANIASQLTNLRIAK
;
A
#
# COMPACT_ATOMS: atom_id res chain seq x y z
N MET A 1 -81.26 -41.32 -21.78
CA MET A 1 -79.93 -40.62 -21.81
C MET A 1 -78.92 -41.33 -20.96
N PHE A 2 -79.27 -41.88 -19.83
CA PHE A 2 -78.33 -42.60 -18.91
C PHE A 2 -77.72 -43.91 -19.44
N THR A 3 -78.45 -44.68 -20.28
CA THR A 3 -78.03 -45.97 -20.85
C THR A 3 -76.98 -45.86 -21.94
N ARG A 4 -76.82 -44.72 -22.63
CA ARG A 4 -75.70 -44.46 -23.58
C ARG A 4 -74.41 -44.13 -22.90
N PHE A 5 -74.49 -43.58 -21.68
CA PHE A 5 -73.24 -43.21 -20.88
C PHE A 5 -72.56 -44.45 -20.29
N MET A 6 -73.29 -45.55 -20.05
CA MET A 6 -72.72 -46.80 -19.54
C MET A 6 -72.11 -47.69 -20.62
N GLN A 7 -72.31 -47.43 -21.92
CA GLN A 7 -71.79 -48.19 -23.04
C GLN A 7 -70.64 -47.47 -23.77
N ASP A 8 -70.35 -46.26 -23.36
CA ASP A 8 -69.24 -45.47 -23.96
C ASP A 8 -67.91 -45.92 -23.40
N ARG A 9 -67.07 -46.64 -24.22
CA ARG A 9 -65.76 -47.10 -23.89
C ARG A 9 -64.70 -46.01 -24.05
N SER A 10 -65.10 -44.80 -24.40
CA SER A 10 -64.21 -43.64 -24.52
C SER A 10 -63.65 -43.14 -23.15
N GLY A 11 -64.14 -43.64 -22.03
CA GLY A 11 -63.65 -43.33 -20.69
C GLY A 11 -62.19 -43.73 -20.46
N ASN A 12 -61.64 -44.65 -21.23
CA ASN A 12 -60.22 -45.05 -21.12
C ASN A 12 -59.28 -43.92 -21.47
N ILE A 13 -59.59 -43.04 -22.42
CA ILE A 13 -58.77 -41.90 -22.78
C ILE A 13 -58.70 -40.89 -21.64
N ALA A 14 -59.78 -40.64 -20.94
CA ALA A 14 -59.87 -39.72 -19.80
C ALA A 14 -58.99 -40.20 -18.63
N ILE A 15 -58.96 -41.51 -18.35
CA ILE A 15 -58.08 -42.09 -17.30
C ILE A 15 -56.63 -42.03 -17.70
N ILE A 16 -56.33 -42.40 -18.95
CA ILE A 16 -54.92 -42.30 -19.47
C ILE A 16 -54.47 -40.85 -19.45
N PHE A 17 -55.30 -39.90 -19.89
CA PHE A 17 -54.97 -38.48 -19.89
C PHE A 17 -54.76 -37.93 -18.47
N ALA A 18 -55.60 -38.31 -17.48
CA ALA A 18 -55.46 -37.96 -16.10
C ALA A 18 -54.11 -38.46 -15.51
N LEU A 19 -53.70 -39.70 -15.81
CA LEU A 19 -52.43 -40.27 -15.41
C LEU A 19 -51.24 -39.54 -16.07
N PHE A 20 -51.37 -39.20 -17.35
CA PHE A 20 -50.31 -38.39 -18.05
C PHE A 20 -50.20 -36.99 -17.50
N ILE A 21 -51.29 -36.31 -17.14
CA ILE A 21 -51.23 -34.98 -16.52
C ILE A 21 -50.47 -35.04 -15.19
N VAL A 22 -50.73 -36.04 -14.35
CA VAL A 22 -50.02 -36.21 -13.09
C VAL A 22 -48.52 -36.41 -13.34
N ALA A 23 -48.15 -37.26 -14.31
CA ALA A 23 -46.75 -37.47 -14.67
C ALA A 23 -46.08 -36.19 -15.18
N ILE A 24 -46.76 -35.44 -16.07
CA ILE A 24 -46.25 -34.16 -16.59
C ILE A 24 -46.08 -33.12 -15.48
N MET A 25 -47.10 -32.97 -14.60
CA MET A 25 -47.04 -32.04 -13.47
C MET A 25 -45.89 -32.38 -12.51
N THR A 26 -45.64 -33.66 -12.27
CA THR A 26 -44.55 -34.16 -11.45
C THR A 26 -43.21 -33.80 -12.02
N VAL A 27 -42.94 -34.12 -13.31
CA VAL A 27 -41.70 -33.80 -13.99
C VAL A 27 -41.48 -32.29 -14.05
N SER A 28 -42.52 -31.51 -14.40
CA SER A 28 -42.45 -30.06 -14.44
C SER A 28 -42.18 -29.45 -13.07
N GLY A 29 -42.82 -29.97 -12.02
CA GLY A 29 -42.58 -29.53 -10.63
C GLY A 29 -41.18 -29.78 -10.16
N LEU A 30 -40.60 -30.96 -10.43
CA LEU A 30 -39.19 -31.26 -10.12
C LEU A 30 -38.24 -30.39 -10.91
N ALA A 31 -38.55 -30.08 -12.19
CA ALA A 31 -37.72 -29.15 -12.99
C ALA A 31 -37.70 -27.73 -12.40
N ILE A 32 -38.84 -27.26 -11.86
CA ILE A 32 -38.93 -25.96 -11.17
C ILE A 32 -38.07 -25.96 -9.89
N ASP A 33 -38.15 -26.99 -9.06
CA ASP A 33 -37.35 -27.10 -7.84
C ASP A 33 -35.86 -27.20 -8.17
N LEU A 34 -35.47 -27.92 -9.23
CA LEU A 34 -34.13 -28.00 -9.71
C LEU A 34 -33.62 -26.63 -10.18
N GLN A 35 -34.37 -25.90 -10.98
CA GLN A 35 -34.02 -24.57 -11.46
C GLN A 35 -33.84 -23.58 -10.30
N ARG A 36 -34.71 -23.62 -9.29
CA ARG A 36 -34.60 -22.81 -8.08
C ARG A 36 -33.34 -23.15 -7.30
N SER A 37 -33.00 -24.44 -7.21
CA SER A 37 -31.78 -24.90 -6.54
C SER A 37 -30.49 -24.38 -7.26
N ILE A 38 -30.48 -24.44 -8.60
CA ILE A 38 -29.37 -23.93 -9.41
C ILE A 38 -29.23 -22.43 -9.23
N SER A 39 -30.32 -21.67 -9.28
CA SER A 39 -30.32 -20.22 -9.05
C SER A 39 -29.81 -19.89 -7.65
N ALA A 40 -30.34 -20.55 -6.61
CA ALA A 40 -29.89 -20.34 -5.23
C ALA A 40 -28.42 -20.68 -5.03
N LYS A 41 -27.91 -21.75 -5.67
CA LYS A 41 -26.49 -22.09 -5.62
C LYS A 41 -25.62 -21.00 -6.24
N SER A 42 -26.04 -20.41 -7.36
CA SER A 42 -25.31 -19.30 -8.01
C SER A 42 -25.27 -18.07 -7.12
N GLU A 43 -26.37 -17.74 -6.45
CA GLU A 43 -26.46 -16.61 -5.50
C GLU A 43 -25.58 -16.81 -4.28
N ILE A 44 -25.62 -17.99 -3.66
CA ILE A 44 -24.76 -18.35 -2.52
C ILE A 44 -23.29 -18.27 -2.94
N GLN A 45 -22.95 -18.77 -4.14
CA GLN A 45 -21.58 -18.72 -4.64
C GLN A 45 -21.12 -17.28 -4.83
N ALA A 46 -21.91 -16.41 -5.44
CA ALA A 46 -21.59 -15.00 -5.62
C ALA A 46 -21.37 -14.28 -4.27
N ALA A 47 -22.25 -14.52 -3.28
CA ALA A 47 -22.09 -13.96 -1.94
C ALA A 47 -20.84 -14.48 -1.23
N LEU A 48 -20.48 -15.75 -1.40
CA LEU A 48 -19.24 -16.32 -0.86
C LEU A 48 -17.98 -15.80 -1.56
N ASP A 49 -18.05 -15.57 -2.88
CA ASP A 49 -16.96 -14.97 -3.66
C ASP A 49 -16.70 -13.54 -3.17
N ALA A 50 -17.74 -12.74 -2.99
CA ALA A 50 -17.65 -11.40 -2.43
C ALA A 50 -17.09 -11.42 -0.98
N ALA A 51 -17.58 -12.33 -0.15
CA ALA A 51 -17.15 -12.49 1.24
C ALA A 51 -15.68 -12.89 1.34
N SER A 52 -15.25 -13.90 0.57
CA SER A 52 -13.85 -14.37 0.57
C SER A 52 -12.90 -13.26 0.10
N LEU A 53 -13.30 -12.48 -0.93
CA LEU A 53 -12.52 -11.36 -1.43
C LEU A 53 -12.44 -10.20 -0.41
N ALA A 54 -13.55 -9.86 0.24
CA ALA A 54 -13.57 -8.84 1.29
C ALA A 54 -12.67 -9.25 2.47
N GLY A 55 -12.78 -10.51 2.91
CA GLY A 55 -11.91 -11.07 3.95
C GLY A 55 -10.43 -11.05 3.56
N ALA A 56 -10.08 -11.44 2.32
CA ALA A 56 -8.69 -11.43 1.85
C ALA A 56 -8.09 -10.01 1.80
N LYS A 57 -8.87 -9.00 1.38
CA LYS A 57 -8.49 -7.58 1.50
C LYS A 57 -8.30 -7.15 2.95
N ALA A 58 -9.20 -7.57 3.83
CA ALA A 58 -9.14 -7.22 5.25
C ALA A 58 -7.91 -7.79 5.96
N VAL A 59 -7.33 -8.92 5.53
CA VAL A 59 -6.07 -9.45 6.09
C VAL A 59 -4.96 -8.39 6.08
N HIS A 60 -4.83 -7.67 4.97
CA HIS A 60 -3.79 -6.65 4.82
C HIS A 60 -4.21 -5.30 5.44
N ALA A 61 -5.48 -4.91 5.30
CA ALA A 61 -5.98 -3.64 5.81
C ALA A 61 -6.05 -3.58 7.35
N THR A 62 -6.22 -4.73 8.01
CA THR A 62 -6.34 -4.81 9.48
C THR A 62 -5.10 -5.39 10.16
N ALA A 63 -3.97 -5.41 9.46
CA ALA A 63 -2.72 -6.02 9.95
C ALA A 63 -2.93 -7.45 10.51
N GLY A 64 -3.77 -8.25 9.85
CA GLY A 64 -4.05 -9.63 10.21
C GLY A 64 -4.92 -9.82 11.46
N ASP A 65 -5.67 -8.82 11.89
CA ASP A 65 -6.66 -8.98 12.96
C ASP A 65 -7.75 -9.98 12.54
N LYS A 66 -7.60 -11.22 12.99
CA LYS A 66 -8.49 -12.33 12.62
C LYS A 66 -9.96 -12.03 12.89
N LYS A 67 -10.28 -11.31 13.98
CA LYS A 67 -11.67 -10.98 14.32
C LYS A 67 -12.24 -9.99 13.31
N LYS A 68 -11.49 -8.96 12.93
CA LYS A 68 -11.91 -7.99 11.93
C LYS A 68 -12.03 -8.64 10.53
N VAL A 69 -11.09 -9.49 10.14
CA VAL A 69 -11.15 -10.24 8.87
C VAL A 69 -12.43 -11.07 8.78
N ILE A 70 -12.76 -11.81 9.84
CA ILE A 70 -14.00 -12.62 9.89
C ILE A 70 -15.24 -11.72 9.83
N ALA A 71 -15.24 -10.62 10.60
CA ALA A 71 -16.37 -9.69 10.65
C ALA A 71 -16.64 -9.04 9.29
N GLU A 72 -15.62 -8.57 8.58
CA GLU A 72 -15.75 -7.99 7.24
C GLU A 72 -16.27 -9.00 6.22
N ALA A 73 -15.73 -10.22 6.22
CA ALA A 73 -16.20 -11.28 5.33
C ALA A 73 -17.67 -11.65 5.60
N GLN A 74 -18.06 -11.78 6.87
CA GLN A 74 -19.44 -12.08 7.24
C GLN A 74 -20.40 -10.93 6.92
N ALA A 75 -19.97 -9.68 7.11
CA ALA A 75 -20.76 -8.50 6.77
C ALA A 75 -21.07 -8.45 5.26
N MET A 76 -20.06 -8.73 4.42
CA MET A 76 -20.23 -8.77 2.96
C MET A 76 -21.18 -9.88 2.53
N PHE A 77 -20.99 -11.12 3.05
CA PHE A 77 -21.91 -12.21 2.78
C PHE A 77 -23.37 -11.87 3.14
N ASN A 78 -23.57 -11.30 4.33
CA ASN A 78 -24.90 -10.95 4.81
C ASN A 78 -25.54 -9.81 4.00
N ALA A 79 -24.72 -8.90 3.46
CA ALA A 79 -25.21 -7.85 2.58
C ALA A 79 -25.72 -8.43 1.25
N ASP A 80 -24.95 -9.27 0.61
CA ASP A 80 -25.29 -9.85 -0.69
C ASP A 80 -26.47 -10.83 -0.63
N ILE A 81 -26.48 -11.74 0.39
CA ILE A 81 -27.52 -12.78 0.46
C ILE A 81 -28.91 -12.22 0.78
N LYS A 82 -29.01 -11.05 1.41
CA LYS A 82 -30.29 -10.40 1.74
C LYS A 82 -31.05 -9.89 0.52
N PHE A 83 -30.38 -9.69 -0.59
CA PHE A 83 -30.98 -9.11 -1.78
C PHE A 83 -31.62 -10.15 -2.70
N SER A 84 -31.29 -11.45 -2.55
CA SER A 84 -31.60 -12.38 -3.62
C SER A 84 -32.81 -13.30 -3.41
N ASN A 85 -33.10 -13.84 -2.26
CA ASN A 85 -34.24 -14.73 -2.12
C ASN A 85 -34.77 -14.87 -0.67
N SER A 86 -35.98 -14.42 -0.41
CA SER A 86 -36.63 -14.49 0.92
C SER A 86 -36.94 -15.92 1.42
N ALA A 87 -36.87 -16.90 0.54
CA ALA A 87 -37.14 -18.32 0.89
C ALA A 87 -35.85 -19.08 1.26
N LEU A 88 -34.68 -18.53 0.97
CA LEU A 88 -33.40 -19.18 1.25
C LEU A 88 -32.98 -18.94 2.71
N ASN A 89 -32.81 -20.02 3.47
CA ASN A 89 -32.33 -19.94 4.85
C ASN A 89 -30.79 -20.21 4.88
N CYS A 90 -30.01 -19.15 4.99
CA CYS A 90 -28.55 -19.23 5.10
C CYS A 90 -28.10 -18.81 6.50
N PRO A 91 -27.52 -19.72 7.32
CA PRO A 91 -26.82 -19.34 8.52
C PRO A 91 -25.56 -18.54 8.17
N ALA A 92 -24.97 -17.88 9.18
CA ALA A 92 -23.71 -17.18 9.01
C ALA A 92 -22.64 -18.09 8.39
N PRO A 93 -21.87 -17.60 7.39
CA PRO A 93 -20.86 -18.40 6.72
C PRO A 93 -19.70 -18.72 7.68
N THR A 94 -19.09 -19.88 7.48
CA THR A 94 -17.82 -20.22 8.13
C THR A 94 -16.70 -19.55 7.36
N ILE A 95 -15.97 -18.65 8.04
CA ILE A 95 -14.81 -17.94 7.48
C ILE A 95 -13.54 -18.48 8.08
N THR A 96 -12.64 -18.94 7.24
CA THR A 96 -11.32 -19.51 7.65
C THR A 96 -10.21 -18.68 7.02
N PRO A 97 -9.65 -17.69 7.77
CA PRO A 97 -8.52 -16.92 7.29
C PRO A 97 -7.22 -17.72 7.40
N ASP A 98 -6.44 -17.70 6.31
CA ASP A 98 -5.04 -18.08 6.24
C ASP A 98 -4.24 -16.78 6.14
N LEU A 99 -3.88 -16.26 7.31
CA LEU A 99 -3.30 -14.93 7.45
C LEU A 99 -1.91 -14.86 6.81
N ASP A 100 -1.13 -15.93 6.89
CA ASP A 100 0.25 -15.99 6.38
C ASP A 100 0.29 -15.87 4.84
N ASN A 101 -0.72 -16.42 4.18
CA ASN A 101 -0.82 -16.40 2.71
C ASN A 101 -1.80 -15.34 2.18
N GLY A 102 -2.37 -14.50 3.04
CA GLY A 102 -3.35 -13.47 2.65
C GLY A 102 -4.62 -14.07 2.00
N ARG A 103 -4.94 -15.31 2.34
CA ARG A 103 -6.03 -16.09 1.75
C ARG A 103 -7.18 -16.25 2.74
N VAL A 104 -8.41 -16.22 2.23
CA VAL A 104 -9.61 -16.46 3.03
C VAL A 104 -10.50 -17.46 2.32
N VAL A 105 -10.92 -18.49 3.05
CA VAL A 105 -11.93 -19.45 2.62
C VAL A 105 -13.25 -19.09 3.29
N ALA A 106 -14.30 -18.91 2.50
CA ALA A 106 -15.66 -18.73 2.96
C ALA A 106 -16.51 -19.92 2.53
N SER A 107 -17.31 -20.48 3.43
CA SER A 107 -18.20 -21.60 3.13
C SER A 107 -19.55 -21.44 3.83
N ALA A 108 -20.62 -21.86 3.17
CA ALA A 108 -21.96 -21.86 3.72
C ALA A 108 -22.72 -23.14 3.34
N ASN A 109 -23.67 -23.48 4.19
CA ASN A 109 -24.65 -24.52 3.92
C ASN A 109 -26.05 -23.95 4.13
N CYS A 110 -26.69 -23.60 3.03
CA CYS A 110 -28.03 -22.98 3.02
C CYS A 110 -29.12 -24.04 2.76
N ILE A 111 -30.32 -23.77 3.26
CA ILE A 111 -31.46 -24.66 3.10
C ILE A 111 -32.51 -23.94 2.24
N LEU A 112 -32.90 -24.57 1.14
CA LEU A 112 -33.93 -24.10 0.25
C LEU A 112 -35.16 -25.02 0.40
N PRO A 113 -36.35 -24.53 0.81
CA PRO A 113 -37.58 -25.30 0.78
C PRO A 113 -37.98 -25.64 -0.66
N THR A 114 -38.37 -26.86 -0.91
CA THR A 114 -38.92 -27.28 -2.20
C THR A 114 -40.39 -26.88 -2.31
N VAL A 115 -40.89 -26.70 -3.53
CA VAL A 115 -42.30 -26.42 -3.79
C VAL A 115 -43.07 -27.72 -4.11
N PHE A 116 -42.46 -28.57 -4.91
CA PHE A 116 -43.04 -29.81 -5.38
C PHE A 116 -42.34 -31.06 -4.80
N GLY A 117 -41.13 -30.92 -4.32
CA GLY A 117 -40.34 -32.03 -3.76
C GLY A 117 -41.00 -32.69 -2.55
N GLY A 118 -41.89 -31.97 -1.83
CA GLY A 118 -42.70 -32.52 -0.73
C GLY A 118 -43.60 -33.69 -1.15
N LEU A 119 -44.00 -33.78 -2.41
CA LEU A 119 -44.73 -34.92 -2.97
C LEU A 119 -43.90 -36.22 -2.98
N PHE A 120 -42.57 -36.09 -2.86
CA PHE A 120 -41.57 -37.18 -2.84
C PHE A 120 -40.83 -37.26 -1.51
N SER A 121 -41.38 -36.73 -0.43
CA SER A 121 -40.74 -36.66 0.90
C SER A 121 -39.45 -35.87 0.91
N MET A 122 -39.23 -34.99 -0.07
CA MET A 122 -38.06 -34.08 -0.18
C MET A 122 -38.49 -32.63 0.08
N GLU A 123 -38.78 -32.30 1.35
CA GLU A 123 -39.30 -30.98 1.72
C GLU A 123 -38.24 -29.86 1.63
N LYS A 124 -36.96 -30.22 1.68
CA LYS A 124 -35.82 -29.25 1.76
C LYS A 124 -34.65 -29.74 0.93
N MET A 125 -33.95 -28.83 0.31
CA MET A 125 -32.68 -29.06 -0.38
C MET A 125 -31.54 -28.33 0.37
N SER A 126 -30.48 -29.07 0.69
CA SER A 126 -29.27 -28.50 1.29
C SER A 126 -28.30 -28.10 0.19
N ILE A 127 -27.94 -26.84 0.13
CA ILE A 127 -27.05 -26.25 -0.89
C ILE A 127 -25.75 -25.85 -0.19
N LYS A 128 -24.69 -26.59 -0.47
CA LYS A 128 -23.35 -26.32 0.03
C LYS A 128 -22.55 -25.59 -1.06
N ALA A 129 -21.85 -24.53 -0.65
CA ALA A 129 -20.93 -23.82 -1.50
C ALA A 129 -19.71 -23.33 -0.69
N SER A 130 -18.62 -23.12 -1.38
CA SER A 130 -17.40 -22.54 -0.79
C SER A 130 -16.69 -21.70 -1.82
N SER A 131 -16.01 -20.68 -1.36
CA SER A 131 -15.15 -19.82 -2.16
C SER A 131 -13.83 -19.58 -1.46
N THR A 132 -12.78 -19.36 -2.24
CA THR A 132 -11.46 -19.02 -1.74
C THR A 132 -10.95 -17.83 -2.53
N ALA A 133 -10.57 -16.78 -1.84
CA ALA A 133 -9.90 -15.64 -2.44
C ALA A 133 -8.54 -15.40 -1.77
N ALA A 134 -7.59 -14.92 -2.56
CA ALA A 134 -6.31 -14.41 -2.10
C ALA A 134 -6.05 -13.08 -2.80
N VAL A 135 -5.59 -12.10 -2.05
CA VAL A 135 -5.22 -10.79 -2.61
C VAL A 135 -3.71 -10.74 -2.78
N GLN A 136 -3.27 -10.55 -4.01
CA GLN A 136 -1.86 -10.30 -4.29
C GLN A 136 -1.56 -8.85 -3.94
N VAL A 137 -0.57 -8.64 -3.07
CA VAL A 137 -0.17 -7.31 -2.60
C VAL A 137 1.14 -6.91 -3.26
N SER A 138 1.18 -5.71 -3.81
CA SER A 138 2.39 -5.18 -4.45
C SER A 138 3.53 -4.96 -3.46
N ASN A 139 4.76 -5.10 -3.92
CA ASN A 139 5.94 -4.70 -3.18
C ASN A 139 5.99 -3.17 -3.04
N LEU A 140 6.58 -2.69 -1.97
CA LEU A 140 6.79 -1.27 -1.71
C LEU A 140 8.25 -1.01 -1.38
N ASP A 141 8.90 -0.17 -2.18
CA ASP A 141 10.15 0.51 -1.84
C ASP A 141 9.83 1.97 -1.51
N LEU A 142 9.92 2.32 -0.22
CA LEU A 142 9.64 3.67 0.30
C LEU A 142 10.91 4.31 0.82
N ALA A 143 11.20 5.55 0.44
CA ALA A 143 12.21 6.36 1.12
C ALA A 143 11.57 7.53 1.86
N MET A 144 12.01 7.78 3.09
CA MET A 144 11.62 8.93 3.89
C MET A 144 12.79 9.93 3.95
N MET A 145 12.56 11.14 3.45
CA MET A 145 13.46 12.29 3.63
C MET A 145 13.06 13.00 4.93
N LEU A 146 13.94 12.97 5.92
CA LEU A 146 13.72 13.50 7.26
C LEU A 146 14.58 14.75 7.49
N ASP A 147 13.92 15.88 7.66
CA ASP A 147 14.59 17.15 7.99
C ASP A 147 15.13 17.10 9.43
N VAL A 148 16.42 17.27 9.57
CA VAL A 148 17.10 17.41 10.87
C VAL A 148 17.86 18.73 10.96
N SER A 149 17.45 19.75 10.21
CA SER A 149 17.99 21.09 10.32
C SER A 149 17.70 21.73 11.68
N GLY A 150 18.40 22.80 12.02
CA GLY A 150 18.31 23.43 13.34
C GLY A 150 16.91 23.93 13.71
N SER A 151 16.06 24.29 12.74
CA SER A 151 14.66 24.67 12.95
C SER A 151 13.78 23.53 13.50
N MET A 152 14.19 22.29 13.29
CA MET A 152 13.51 21.09 13.83
C MET A 152 13.79 20.84 15.30
N SER A 153 14.64 21.63 15.98
CA SER A 153 14.97 21.42 17.39
C SER A 153 13.76 21.48 18.31
N GLY A 154 13.83 20.77 19.45
CA GLY A 154 12.77 20.75 20.48
C GLY A 154 11.64 19.79 20.15
N SER A 155 10.39 20.25 20.26
CA SER A 155 9.20 19.41 20.04
C SER A 155 9.06 18.92 18.61
N LYS A 156 9.51 19.67 17.61
CA LYS A 156 9.37 19.33 16.21
C LYS A 156 10.09 18.03 15.86
N ILE A 157 11.36 17.86 16.28
CA ILE A 157 12.09 16.61 16.03
C ILE A 157 11.47 15.43 16.79
N ALA A 158 10.92 15.65 17.99
CA ALA A 158 10.21 14.61 18.74
C ALA A 158 8.92 14.16 18.02
N ASP A 159 8.16 15.12 17.49
CA ASP A 159 6.94 14.84 16.72
C ASP A 159 7.27 14.11 15.40
N LEU A 160 8.34 14.49 14.70
CA LEU A 160 8.81 13.81 13.51
C LEU A 160 9.19 12.35 13.80
N LYS A 161 9.97 12.12 14.87
CA LYS A 161 10.33 10.75 15.29
C LYS A 161 9.09 9.89 15.49
N THR A 162 8.13 10.39 16.26
CA THR A 162 6.89 9.66 16.53
C THR A 162 6.10 9.41 15.24
N ALA A 163 5.90 10.42 14.40
CA ALA A 163 5.17 10.28 13.15
C ALA A 163 5.79 9.26 12.19
N ALA A 164 7.12 9.27 12.05
CA ALA A 164 7.84 8.33 11.19
C ALA A 164 7.79 6.90 11.76
N GLN A 165 7.92 6.73 13.09
CA GLN A 165 7.81 5.42 13.75
C GLN A 165 6.40 4.84 13.62
N ASP A 166 5.36 5.64 13.83
CA ASP A 166 3.96 5.23 13.65
C ASP A 166 3.67 4.78 12.21
N ALA A 167 4.20 5.50 11.22
CA ALA A 167 4.07 5.12 9.81
C ALA A 167 4.78 3.78 9.50
N ILE A 168 5.93 3.51 10.09
CA ILE A 168 6.65 2.24 9.97
C ILE A 168 5.80 1.10 10.53
N ASP A 169 5.18 1.29 11.70
CA ASP A 169 4.33 0.27 12.33
C ASP A 169 3.06 -0.03 11.50
N ILE A 170 2.50 0.97 10.80
CA ILE A 170 1.39 0.78 9.87
C ILE A 170 1.82 0.00 8.63
N LEU A 171 3.00 0.29 8.08
CA LEU A 171 3.47 -0.24 6.80
C LEU A 171 4.14 -1.61 6.93
N ILE A 172 5.00 -1.80 7.95
CA ILE A 172 5.74 -3.05 8.18
C ILE A 172 5.05 -3.83 9.29
N THR A 173 4.18 -4.74 8.89
CA THR A 173 3.47 -5.67 9.77
C THR A 173 4.02 -7.08 9.56
N PRO A 174 3.72 -8.06 10.44
CA PRO A 174 4.08 -9.46 10.19
C PRO A 174 3.65 -9.99 8.82
N TYR A 175 2.55 -9.46 8.27
CA TYR A 175 1.96 -9.88 6.98
C TYR A 175 2.46 -9.10 5.77
N SER A 176 3.22 -8.02 5.98
CA SER A 176 3.76 -7.17 4.90
C SER A 176 5.29 -7.12 4.86
N LYS A 177 5.99 -7.60 5.89
CA LYS A 177 7.45 -7.49 6.05
C LYS A 177 8.28 -8.00 4.87
N ASP A 178 7.78 -9.03 4.17
CA ASP A 178 8.50 -9.60 3.03
C ASP A 178 8.30 -8.80 1.72
N ARG A 179 7.40 -7.81 1.74
CA ARG A 179 7.00 -7.01 0.58
C ARG A 179 7.15 -5.50 0.79
N VAL A 180 7.37 -5.05 2.02
CA VAL A 180 7.58 -3.63 2.35
C VAL A 180 8.99 -3.42 2.82
N ARG A 181 9.69 -2.52 2.16
CA ARG A 181 11.02 -2.07 2.58
C ARG A 181 11.02 -0.55 2.65
N ILE A 182 11.56 -0.04 3.73
CA ILE A 182 11.66 1.39 4.00
C ILE A 182 13.13 1.76 4.12
N ALA A 183 13.50 2.86 3.48
CA ALA A 183 14.77 3.53 3.63
C ALA A 183 14.52 4.92 4.21
N PHE A 184 15.52 5.54 4.81
CA PHE A 184 15.45 6.97 5.10
C PHE A 184 16.82 7.64 4.95
N ASN A 185 16.79 8.91 4.66
CA ASN A 185 17.93 9.79 4.81
C ASN A 185 17.56 10.99 5.67
N THR A 186 18.50 11.40 6.49
CA THR A 186 18.47 12.69 7.16
C THR A 186 19.21 13.71 6.33
N TYR A 187 18.81 14.96 6.43
CA TYR A 187 19.53 16.04 5.80
C TYR A 187 19.46 17.31 6.66
N ALA A 188 20.53 18.07 6.57
CA ALA A 188 20.62 19.43 7.07
C ALA A 188 21.40 20.26 6.02
N THR A 189 22.61 20.70 6.32
CA THR A 189 23.49 21.36 5.35
C THR A 189 24.09 20.34 4.36
N ALA A 190 24.21 19.09 4.75
CA ALA A 190 24.70 17.96 3.98
C ALA A 190 23.89 16.70 4.30
N VAL A 191 24.23 15.58 3.67
CA VAL A 191 23.72 14.25 4.00
C VAL A 191 24.87 13.39 4.50
N ASN A 192 24.64 12.67 5.60
CA ASN A 192 25.58 11.69 6.13
C ASN A 192 25.29 10.32 5.49
N VAL A 193 26.22 9.83 4.71
CA VAL A 193 26.09 8.56 3.99
C VAL A 193 26.76 7.37 4.72
N GLY A 194 27.33 7.63 5.90
CA GLY A 194 27.93 6.59 6.72
C GLY A 194 28.99 5.77 5.99
N ASP A 195 28.88 4.45 6.10
CA ASP A 195 29.83 3.49 5.52
C ASP A 195 29.84 3.47 3.99
N TYR A 196 28.88 4.13 3.33
CA TYR A 196 28.82 4.22 1.86
C TYR A 196 29.68 5.36 1.28
N ALA A 197 30.37 6.14 2.12
CA ALA A 197 31.06 7.35 1.70
C ALA A 197 32.14 7.10 0.64
N GLU A 198 32.96 6.08 0.79
CA GLU A 198 33.97 5.71 -0.19
C GLU A 198 33.34 5.30 -1.52
N ALA A 199 32.31 4.45 -1.49
CA ALA A 199 31.61 3.96 -2.69
C ALA A 199 30.93 5.08 -3.49
N VAL A 200 30.41 6.13 -2.82
CA VAL A 200 29.68 7.22 -3.49
C VAL A 200 30.56 8.40 -3.88
N LYS A 201 31.70 8.61 -3.20
CA LYS A 201 32.66 9.67 -3.52
C LYS A 201 33.76 9.21 -4.50
N GLY A 202 34.04 7.90 -4.56
CA GLY A 202 35.13 7.39 -5.41
C GLY A 202 36.46 8.14 -5.18
N ASP A 203 37.02 8.70 -6.25
CA ASP A 203 38.28 9.45 -6.18
C ASP A 203 38.18 10.75 -5.34
N ASN A 204 36.98 11.23 -5.03
CA ASN A 204 36.74 12.37 -4.15
C ASN A 204 36.73 11.99 -2.65
N TYR A 205 36.92 10.71 -2.32
CA TYR A 205 36.92 10.27 -0.92
C TYR A 205 38.23 10.60 -0.23
N ASP A 206 38.15 11.42 0.81
CA ASP A 206 39.28 11.71 1.70
C ASP A 206 39.05 11.03 3.06
N LYS A 207 39.81 9.97 3.33
CA LYS A 207 39.74 9.20 4.57
C LYS A 207 40.14 10.02 5.81
N ASP A 208 40.94 11.08 5.62
CA ASP A 208 41.50 11.92 6.69
C ASP A 208 40.58 13.13 6.97
N SER A 209 39.56 13.37 6.14
CA SER A 209 38.56 14.40 6.38
C SER A 209 37.77 14.14 7.67
N LYS A 210 37.60 15.19 8.48
CA LYS A 210 36.76 15.16 9.69
C LYS A 210 35.28 14.91 9.37
N GLN A 211 34.87 15.15 8.13
CA GLN A 211 33.50 14.97 7.67
C GLN A 211 33.40 13.97 6.50
N LYS A 212 34.29 12.99 6.51
CA LYS A 212 34.47 12.01 5.42
C LYS A 212 33.17 11.26 5.02
N THR A 213 32.22 11.12 5.95
CA THR A 213 30.90 10.47 5.68
C THR A 213 29.88 11.43 5.12
N CYS A 214 30.18 12.73 5.02
CA CYS A 214 29.27 13.74 4.52
C CYS A 214 29.43 13.95 3.02
N VAL A 215 28.30 14.19 2.38
CA VAL A 215 28.24 14.52 0.95
C VAL A 215 27.36 15.72 0.70
N THR A 216 27.73 16.45 -0.34
CA THR A 216 26.96 17.59 -0.85
C THR A 216 26.47 17.29 -2.27
N GLU A 217 26.36 18.31 -3.13
CA GLU A 217 25.85 18.17 -4.48
C GLU A 217 26.81 17.43 -5.41
N ARG A 218 26.27 16.71 -6.36
CA ARG A 218 26.99 16.29 -7.57
C ARG A 218 27.28 17.47 -8.47
N SER A 219 28.26 17.35 -9.36
CA SER A 219 28.53 18.32 -10.41
C SER A 219 27.67 18.05 -11.67
N GLY A 220 27.52 19.07 -12.50
CA GLY A 220 26.88 18.97 -13.81
C GLY A 220 25.43 18.46 -13.80
N ILE A 221 25.03 17.78 -14.86
CA ILE A 221 23.68 17.28 -15.07
C ILE A 221 23.33 16.07 -14.16
N ALA A 222 24.37 15.35 -13.70
CA ALA A 222 24.21 14.16 -12.85
C ALA A 222 23.46 14.48 -11.56
N LYS A 223 23.51 15.70 -11.04
CA LYS A 223 22.78 16.13 -9.84
C LYS A 223 21.25 16.02 -9.96
N PHE A 224 20.70 16.04 -11.18
CA PHE A 224 19.26 15.95 -11.44
C PHE A 224 18.79 14.56 -11.84
N LYS A 225 19.69 13.59 -11.84
CA LYS A 225 19.44 12.21 -12.24
C LYS A 225 19.77 11.24 -11.11
N ASP A 226 19.26 10.05 -11.24
CA ASP A 226 19.57 8.94 -10.35
C ASP A 226 20.64 7.97 -10.89
N ASP A 227 21.44 8.42 -11.87
CA ASP A 227 22.60 7.63 -12.32
C ASP A 227 23.48 7.25 -11.11
N ALA A 228 23.97 6.01 -11.07
CA ALA A 228 24.92 5.58 -10.03
C ALA A 228 26.18 6.45 -9.99
N PRO A 229 26.83 6.59 -8.84
CA PRO A 229 28.14 7.24 -8.75
C PRO A 229 29.19 6.40 -9.50
N LYS A 230 29.58 6.89 -10.68
CA LYS A 230 30.63 6.30 -11.55
C LYS A 230 31.52 7.46 -11.99
N SER A 231 32.63 7.16 -12.65
CA SER A 231 33.62 8.16 -13.11
C SER A 231 32.95 9.42 -13.69
N GLY A 232 33.19 10.56 -13.04
CA GLY A 232 32.62 11.87 -13.35
C GLY A 232 31.19 12.13 -12.83
N LYS A 233 30.60 11.20 -12.05
CA LYS A 233 29.27 11.33 -11.43
C LYS A 233 29.28 11.11 -9.92
N GLU A 234 30.45 11.06 -9.33
CA GLU A 234 30.65 10.88 -7.89
C GLU A 234 30.12 12.08 -7.12
N LEU A 235 29.81 11.83 -5.85
CA LEU A 235 29.47 12.90 -4.92
C LEU A 235 30.72 13.59 -4.39
N THR A 236 30.54 14.80 -3.90
CA THR A 236 31.63 15.61 -3.37
C THR A 236 31.37 16.03 -1.93
N GLU A 237 32.42 16.41 -1.26
CA GLU A 237 32.39 17.09 0.03
C GLU A 237 32.82 18.54 -0.18
N ILE A 238 31.88 19.46 -0.09
CA ILE A 238 32.17 20.90 -0.22
C ILE A 238 31.97 21.54 1.15
N SER A 239 33.05 22.07 1.72
CA SER A 239 33.09 22.57 3.10
C SER A 239 32.25 23.82 3.34
N LYS A 240 31.93 24.60 2.30
CA LYS A 240 31.13 25.82 2.40
C LYS A 240 30.12 25.91 1.28
N SER A 241 28.90 26.33 1.63
CA SER A 241 27.85 26.65 0.66
C SER A 241 28.16 27.92 -0.13
N THR A 242 27.42 28.18 -1.19
CA THR A 242 27.57 29.36 -2.06
C THR A 242 27.43 30.67 -1.28
N ASP A 243 26.64 30.71 -0.23
CA ASP A 243 26.46 31.86 0.67
C ASP A 243 27.40 31.85 1.88
N GLY A 244 28.43 31.01 1.86
CA GLY A 244 29.50 30.96 2.87
C GLY A 244 29.18 30.19 4.14
N LYS A 245 28.02 29.54 4.24
CA LYS A 245 27.68 28.70 5.40
C LYS A 245 28.55 27.46 5.44
N ALA A 246 29.10 27.16 6.63
CA ALA A 246 29.87 25.94 6.84
C ALA A 246 28.99 24.70 6.67
N MET A 247 29.55 23.66 6.05
CA MET A 247 28.90 22.36 5.99
C MET A 247 28.75 21.80 7.42
N SER A 248 27.57 21.38 7.77
CA SER A 248 27.25 20.64 8.99
C SER A 248 26.60 19.35 8.61
N CYS A 249 27.20 18.24 9.02
CA CYS A 249 26.70 16.90 8.73
C CYS A 249 25.71 16.47 9.80
N PRO A 250 24.60 15.86 9.44
CA PRO A 250 23.78 15.15 10.42
C PRO A 250 24.59 14.08 11.16
N ASP A 251 24.35 13.93 12.47
CA ASP A 251 24.99 12.87 13.27
C ASP A 251 24.52 11.47 12.80
N SER A 252 23.27 11.36 12.37
CA SER A 252 22.67 10.12 11.88
C SER A 252 22.95 9.91 10.40
N SER A 253 23.45 8.72 10.05
CA SER A 253 23.62 8.28 8.66
C SER A 253 22.28 7.91 8.03
N LEU A 254 22.28 7.85 6.70
CA LEU A 254 21.15 7.25 5.96
C LEU A 254 21.02 5.75 6.27
N GLU A 255 19.82 5.22 6.04
CA GLU A 255 19.52 3.80 6.14
C GLU A 255 18.98 3.29 4.81
N PRO A 256 19.62 2.30 4.16
CA PRO A 256 19.12 1.69 2.94
C PRO A 256 17.84 0.90 3.18
N LEU A 257 17.16 0.50 2.08
CA LEU A 257 15.92 -0.27 2.13
C LEU A 257 16.02 -1.50 3.04
N THR A 258 15.14 -1.55 4.04
CA THR A 258 15.05 -2.68 4.98
C THR A 258 13.60 -2.91 5.42
N SER A 259 13.27 -4.14 5.76
CA SER A 259 12.00 -4.51 6.40
C SER A 259 12.10 -4.68 7.92
N LYS A 260 13.23 -4.33 8.52
CA LYS A 260 13.48 -4.45 9.97
C LYS A 260 12.89 -3.22 10.69
N ALA A 261 11.59 -3.27 11.02
CA ALA A 261 10.88 -2.16 11.64
C ALA A 261 11.55 -1.63 12.92
N ASP A 262 11.94 -2.51 13.83
CA ASP A 262 12.55 -2.10 15.11
C ASP A 262 13.92 -1.43 14.91
N HIS A 263 14.70 -1.88 13.92
CA HIS A 263 15.94 -1.23 13.55
C HIS A 263 15.69 0.19 13.05
N LEU A 264 14.77 0.36 12.10
CA LEU A 264 14.41 1.69 11.58
C LEU A 264 13.92 2.63 12.69
N LYS A 265 13.04 2.15 13.56
CA LYS A 265 12.52 2.94 14.69
C LYS A 265 13.61 3.34 15.68
N THR A 266 14.57 2.46 15.94
CA THR A 266 15.71 2.76 16.81
C THR A 266 16.57 3.86 16.20
N GLN A 267 16.92 3.77 14.90
CA GLN A 267 17.72 4.80 14.23
C GLN A 267 16.97 6.15 14.20
N ILE A 268 15.67 6.16 13.88
CA ILE A 268 14.84 7.37 13.90
C ILE A 268 14.75 7.96 15.31
N GLY A 269 14.66 7.12 16.34
CA GLY A 269 14.66 7.56 17.74
C GLY A 269 15.90 8.36 18.16
N ASN A 270 17.04 8.14 17.49
CA ASN A 270 18.34 8.78 17.78
C ASN A 270 18.59 10.07 16.99
N LEU A 271 17.64 10.54 16.15
CA LEU A 271 17.81 11.75 15.34
C LEU A 271 18.03 13.01 16.22
N ASN A 272 18.95 13.86 15.82
CA ASN A 272 19.20 15.16 16.44
C ASN A 272 19.15 16.25 15.38
N ALA A 273 18.61 17.41 15.76
CA ALA A 273 18.47 18.55 14.86
C ALA A 273 19.66 19.51 14.98
N ASN A 274 20.30 19.82 13.83
CA ASN A 274 21.38 20.77 13.71
C ASN A 274 21.61 21.21 12.25
N GLY A 275 22.16 22.38 12.03
CA GLY A 275 22.58 22.86 10.70
C GLY A 275 21.53 23.63 9.92
N TRP A 276 21.83 23.92 8.64
CA TRP A 276 20.98 24.64 7.71
C TRP A 276 20.22 23.66 6.79
N THR A 277 19.38 24.17 5.87
CA THR A 277 18.42 23.36 5.12
C THR A 277 18.78 23.27 3.63
N ALA A 278 19.54 22.23 3.25
CA ALA A 278 19.86 21.90 1.87
C ALA A 278 18.86 20.85 1.31
N GLY A 279 17.60 21.21 1.21
CA GLY A 279 16.49 20.25 0.93
C GLY A 279 16.63 19.47 -0.38
N HIS A 280 17.27 20.06 -1.42
CA HIS A 280 17.54 19.34 -2.67
C HIS A 280 18.45 18.11 -2.47
N LEU A 281 19.37 18.16 -1.49
CA LEU A 281 20.18 16.99 -1.14
C LEU A 281 19.33 15.89 -0.52
N GLY A 282 18.44 16.27 0.40
CA GLY A 282 17.48 15.31 0.99
C GLY A 282 16.62 14.63 -0.06
N ILE A 283 16.10 15.40 -1.04
CA ILE A 283 15.29 14.87 -2.16
C ILE A 283 16.12 13.92 -3.04
N ALA A 284 17.35 14.31 -3.39
CA ALA A 284 18.22 13.49 -4.23
C ALA A 284 18.50 12.13 -3.55
N TRP A 285 18.82 12.15 -2.25
CA TRP A 285 19.13 10.93 -1.50
C TRP A 285 17.92 10.04 -1.26
N ALA A 286 16.71 10.61 -1.03
CA ALA A 286 15.50 9.83 -1.00
C ALA A 286 15.26 9.07 -2.33
N TRP A 287 15.60 9.70 -3.45
CA TRP A 287 15.53 9.04 -4.76
C TRP A 287 16.60 7.96 -4.94
N TYR A 288 17.86 8.24 -4.58
CA TYR A 288 18.98 7.28 -4.71
C TYR A 288 18.75 6.01 -3.89
N LEU A 289 18.12 6.13 -2.72
CA LEU A 289 17.78 4.99 -1.86
C LEU A 289 16.78 4.00 -2.48
N ILE A 290 15.96 4.46 -3.42
CA ILE A 290 14.96 3.61 -4.10
C ILE A 290 15.26 3.43 -5.59
N SER A 291 16.33 4.00 -6.10
CA SER A 291 16.69 3.88 -7.51
C SER A 291 17.39 2.55 -7.81
N PRO A 292 16.93 1.77 -8.80
CA PRO A 292 17.59 0.56 -9.22
C PRO A 292 19.01 0.79 -9.77
N ASP A 293 19.31 1.99 -10.26
CA ASP A 293 20.64 2.34 -10.76
C ASP A 293 21.70 2.32 -9.66
N TRP A 294 21.28 2.42 -8.38
CA TRP A 294 22.15 2.38 -7.21
C TRP A 294 22.31 0.99 -6.58
N GLU A 295 21.79 -0.06 -7.20
CA GLU A 295 21.84 -1.42 -6.64
C GLU A 295 23.25 -1.92 -6.33
N SER A 296 24.28 -1.42 -7.02
CA SER A 296 25.68 -1.78 -6.77
C SER A 296 26.27 -1.17 -5.49
N ILE A 297 25.64 -0.11 -4.96
CA ILE A 297 26.06 0.58 -3.73
C ILE A 297 25.49 -0.10 -2.49
N TRP A 298 24.25 -0.61 -2.61
CA TRP A 298 23.51 -1.12 -1.47
C TRP A 298 23.77 -2.60 -1.19
N PRO A 299 23.68 -3.05 0.07
CA PRO A 299 23.72 -4.48 0.41
C PRO A 299 22.67 -5.27 -0.37
N ALA A 300 22.93 -6.55 -0.61
CA ALA A 300 22.05 -7.42 -1.41
C ALA A 300 20.57 -7.39 -0.98
N ALA A 301 20.30 -7.36 0.33
CA ALA A 301 18.94 -7.29 0.87
C ALA A 301 18.27 -5.91 0.67
N SER A 302 19.06 -4.87 0.40
CA SER A 302 18.61 -3.48 0.27
C SER A 302 18.56 -3.01 -1.19
N LYS A 303 18.83 -3.88 -2.16
CA LYS A 303 18.79 -3.53 -3.59
C LYS A 303 17.39 -3.11 -4.02
N PRO A 304 17.22 -1.89 -4.57
CA PRO A 304 15.91 -1.43 -5.02
C PRO A 304 15.36 -2.27 -6.18
N LEU A 305 14.04 -2.46 -6.20
CA LEU A 305 13.37 -3.13 -7.32
C LEU A 305 13.40 -2.23 -8.57
N ALA A 306 13.17 -2.83 -9.74
CA ALA A 306 13.12 -2.10 -11.01
C ALA A 306 11.95 -1.09 -11.04
N TYR A 307 12.12 0.04 -11.75
CA TYR A 307 11.03 0.97 -12.02
C TYR A 307 9.93 0.30 -12.86
N LYS A 308 8.70 0.73 -12.64
CA LYS A 308 7.51 0.30 -13.43
C LYS A 308 7.30 -1.21 -13.50
N LYS A 309 7.86 -1.96 -12.55
CA LYS A 309 7.54 -3.38 -12.41
C LYS A 309 6.09 -3.51 -11.94
N ALA A 310 5.31 -4.41 -12.57
CA ALA A 310 3.85 -4.48 -12.40
C ALA A 310 3.39 -4.66 -10.94
N ASP A 311 4.17 -5.40 -10.14
CA ASP A 311 3.88 -5.71 -8.73
C ASP A 311 4.71 -4.85 -7.76
N THR A 312 5.15 -3.66 -8.17
CA THR A 312 6.01 -2.79 -7.37
C THR A 312 5.51 -1.36 -7.35
N ILE A 313 5.50 -0.78 -6.16
CA ILE A 313 5.26 0.63 -5.90
C ILE A 313 6.55 1.22 -5.38
N LYS A 314 6.95 2.36 -5.96
CA LYS A 314 8.04 3.19 -5.45
C LYS A 314 7.48 4.51 -5.00
N ALA A 315 7.78 4.90 -3.76
CA ALA A 315 7.29 6.14 -3.19
C ALA A 315 8.37 6.83 -2.36
N VAL A 316 8.25 8.14 -2.23
CA VAL A 316 9.04 8.95 -1.30
C VAL A 316 8.12 9.81 -0.44
N ILE A 317 8.50 10.03 0.82
CA ILE A 317 7.90 11.03 1.69
C ILE A 317 8.96 12.13 1.86
N LEU A 318 8.67 13.31 1.35
CA LEU A 318 9.52 14.49 1.47
C LEU A 318 8.99 15.37 2.59
N MET A 319 9.78 15.63 3.63
CA MET A 319 9.36 16.43 4.77
C MET A 319 10.35 17.55 5.04
N THR A 320 9.83 18.75 5.33
CA THR A 320 10.61 19.89 5.85
C THR A 320 9.75 20.81 6.72
N ASP A 321 10.39 21.48 7.67
CA ASP A 321 9.80 22.60 8.43
C ASP A 321 10.33 23.97 7.98
N GLY A 322 11.27 23.99 7.03
CA GLY A 322 12.04 25.17 6.68
C GLY A 322 11.99 25.60 5.21
N GLU A 323 12.75 26.63 4.91
CA GLU A 323 13.06 27.06 3.56
C GLU A 323 14.31 26.34 3.05
N PHE A 324 14.33 25.97 1.78
CA PHE A 324 15.50 25.39 1.13
C PHE A 324 16.51 26.48 0.79
N ASN A 325 17.33 26.82 1.75
CA ASN A 325 18.17 28.02 1.75
C ASN A 325 19.66 27.77 1.54
N THR A 326 20.11 26.50 1.42
CA THR A 326 21.52 26.14 1.30
C THR A 326 21.76 25.36 0.01
N TYR A 327 22.80 25.71 -0.74
CA TYR A 327 23.29 24.99 -1.94
C TYR A 327 24.78 25.32 -2.19
N TYR A 328 25.47 24.49 -2.98
CA TYR A 328 26.92 24.54 -3.10
C TYR A 328 27.40 24.95 -4.50
N GLN A 329 26.59 24.74 -5.52
CA GLN A 329 26.97 25.02 -6.91
C GLN A 329 26.02 26.01 -7.58
N SER A 330 26.46 27.25 -7.76
CA SER A 330 25.65 28.36 -8.27
C SER A 330 25.20 28.21 -9.72
N GLY A 331 26.00 27.56 -10.57
CA GLY A 331 25.72 27.42 -12.00
C GLY A 331 24.51 26.58 -12.36
N GLN A 332 23.90 25.89 -11.38
CA GLN A 332 22.77 24.96 -11.62
C GLN A 332 21.47 25.42 -10.94
N GLY A 333 21.44 26.63 -10.43
CA GLY A 333 20.33 27.17 -9.66
C GLY A 333 20.45 26.91 -8.16
N ASN A 334 19.62 27.61 -7.39
CA ASN A 334 19.56 27.46 -5.94
C ASN A 334 18.85 26.14 -5.53
N SER A 335 18.84 25.86 -4.22
CA SER A 335 18.22 24.65 -3.66
C SER A 335 16.76 24.44 -4.12
N VAL A 336 15.95 25.51 -4.23
CA VAL A 336 14.56 25.48 -4.70
C VAL A 336 14.46 24.98 -6.14
N LYS A 337 15.27 25.56 -7.06
CA LYS A 337 15.26 25.17 -8.49
C LYS A 337 15.73 23.72 -8.65
N GLN A 338 16.78 23.35 -7.94
CA GLN A 338 17.30 21.99 -7.97
C GLN A 338 16.28 20.98 -7.45
N SER A 339 15.60 21.27 -6.33
CA SER A 339 14.54 20.45 -5.77
C SER A 339 13.40 20.18 -6.75
N LYS A 340 12.87 21.23 -7.38
CA LYS A 340 11.79 21.08 -8.36
C LYS A 340 12.20 20.22 -9.54
N LYS A 341 13.44 20.34 -10.01
CA LYS A 341 13.95 19.54 -11.14
C LYS A 341 14.14 18.06 -10.75
N LEU A 342 14.64 17.79 -9.55
CA LEU A 342 14.73 16.44 -9.01
C LEU A 342 13.36 15.78 -8.90
N CYS A 343 12.38 16.47 -8.30
CA CYS A 343 11.02 15.96 -8.16
C CYS A 343 10.36 15.69 -9.53
N GLU A 344 10.54 16.58 -10.52
CA GLU A 344 10.05 16.37 -11.88
C GLU A 344 10.60 15.07 -12.48
N ASN A 345 11.92 14.89 -12.39
CA ASN A 345 12.58 13.72 -12.97
C ASN A 345 12.22 12.43 -12.24
N MET A 346 12.13 12.46 -10.90
CA MET A 346 11.69 11.35 -10.07
C MET A 346 10.26 10.90 -10.44
N LYS A 347 9.33 11.84 -10.61
CA LYS A 347 7.94 11.56 -11.04
C LYS A 347 7.89 10.94 -12.44
N LYS A 348 8.76 11.33 -13.37
CA LYS A 348 8.87 10.72 -14.71
C LYS A 348 9.26 9.24 -14.67
N GLN A 349 9.98 8.80 -13.64
CA GLN A 349 10.29 7.38 -13.40
C GLN A 349 9.10 6.59 -12.81
N GLY A 350 7.99 7.26 -12.50
CA GLY A 350 6.81 6.65 -11.90
C GLY A 350 6.88 6.54 -10.37
N VAL A 351 7.78 7.28 -9.73
CA VAL A 351 7.84 7.36 -8.26
C VAL A 351 6.70 8.26 -7.76
N ILE A 352 5.96 7.79 -6.77
CA ILE A 352 4.93 8.57 -6.08
C ILE A 352 5.61 9.45 -5.04
N VAL A 353 5.39 10.76 -5.14
CA VAL A 353 5.97 11.74 -4.23
C VAL A 353 4.91 12.28 -3.30
N TYR A 354 4.98 11.93 -2.03
CA TYR A 354 4.26 12.56 -0.94
C TYR A 354 5.10 13.69 -0.36
N ALA A 355 4.49 14.81 -0.04
CA ALA A 355 5.17 15.99 0.48
C ALA A 355 4.47 16.50 1.74
N VAL A 356 5.21 16.66 2.82
CA VAL A 356 4.70 17.08 4.13
C VAL A 356 5.41 18.37 4.56
N ALA A 357 4.68 19.47 4.55
CA ALA A 357 5.13 20.74 5.11
C ALA A 357 4.75 20.78 6.59
N PHE A 358 5.73 20.80 7.48
CA PHE A 358 5.51 20.81 8.92
C PHE A 358 5.82 22.19 9.51
N GLU A 359 4.80 22.96 9.84
CA GLU A 359 4.94 24.37 10.32
C GLU A 359 5.88 25.19 9.41
N ALA A 360 5.95 24.82 8.13
CA ALA A 360 6.89 25.40 7.19
C ALA A 360 6.43 26.80 6.71
N PRO A 361 7.37 27.69 6.39
CA PRO A 361 7.05 28.96 5.76
C PRO A 361 6.53 28.76 4.32
N THR A 362 5.90 29.79 3.76
CA THR A 362 5.31 29.75 2.41
C THR A 362 6.30 29.30 1.33
N ALA A 363 7.58 29.70 1.42
CA ALA A 363 8.60 29.30 0.47
C ALA A 363 8.82 27.77 0.48
N GLY A 364 8.96 27.16 1.65
CA GLY A 364 9.09 25.71 1.81
C GLY A 364 7.85 24.96 1.31
N LYS A 365 6.64 25.43 1.68
CA LYS A 365 5.38 24.85 1.20
C LYS A 365 5.26 24.85 -0.32
N ASN A 366 5.66 25.94 -0.97
CA ASN A 366 5.58 26.06 -2.45
C ASN A 366 6.53 25.07 -3.15
N VAL A 367 7.69 24.76 -2.57
CA VAL A 367 8.59 23.73 -3.11
C VAL A 367 7.98 22.36 -2.95
N LEU A 368 7.52 22.01 -1.76
CA LEU A 368 6.90 20.72 -1.47
C LEU A 368 5.64 20.48 -2.28
N LYS A 369 4.77 21.49 -2.42
CA LYS A 369 3.58 21.41 -3.27
C LYS A 369 3.92 21.15 -4.74
N ALA A 370 4.98 21.76 -5.26
CA ALA A 370 5.46 21.49 -6.62
C ALA A 370 6.09 20.08 -6.77
N CYS A 371 6.65 19.52 -5.70
CA CYS A 371 7.21 18.19 -5.66
C CYS A 371 6.15 17.09 -5.59
N ALA A 372 5.07 17.30 -4.86
CA ALA A 372 3.99 16.32 -4.70
C ALA A 372 3.48 15.79 -6.04
N SER A 373 3.07 14.52 -6.08
CA SER A 373 2.56 13.88 -7.30
C SER A 373 1.20 14.43 -7.71
N SER A 374 0.35 14.82 -6.75
CA SER A 374 -0.92 15.53 -6.94
C SER A 374 -1.23 16.37 -5.69
N GLU A 375 -2.35 17.08 -5.69
CA GLU A 375 -2.80 17.82 -4.51
C GLU A 375 -3.08 16.90 -3.32
N ASP A 376 -3.60 15.70 -3.56
CA ASP A 376 -3.88 14.70 -2.53
C ASP A 376 -2.60 14.08 -1.89
N HIS A 377 -1.45 14.33 -2.50
CA HIS A 377 -0.15 13.90 -1.97
C HIS A 377 0.59 15.03 -1.23
N PHE A 378 -0.04 16.19 -1.06
CA PHE A 378 0.53 17.31 -0.31
C PHE A 378 -0.19 17.52 1.03
N TYR A 379 0.56 17.57 2.11
CA TYR A 379 0.07 17.78 3.47
C TYR A 379 0.70 19.02 4.10
N ASP A 380 -0.13 19.91 4.63
CA ASP A 380 0.29 21.13 5.36
C ASP A 380 -0.02 20.96 6.85
N ALA A 381 0.91 20.35 7.58
CA ALA A 381 0.80 20.09 9.02
C ALA A 381 1.18 21.34 9.84
N LYS A 382 0.24 21.84 10.63
CA LYS A 382 0.40 23.05 11.46
C LYS A 382 0.88 22.75 12.87
N ASN A 383 0.97 21.49 13.26
CA ASN A 383 1.42 21.03 14.57
C ASN A 383 1.77 19.53 14.52
N GLY A 384 2.34 19.02 15.61
CA GLY A 384 2.75 17.61 15.70
C GLY A 384 1.60 16.61 15.52
N THR A 385 0.39 16.93 15.99
CA THR A 385 -0.78 16.06 15.79
C THR A 385 -1.13 15.92 14.31
N GLN A 386 -1.11 17.02 13.56
CA GLN A 386 -1.35 17.00 12.12
C GLN A 386 -0.20 16.32 11.35
N LEU A 387 1.04 16.43 11.82
CA LEU A 387 2.17 15.71 11.27
C LEU A 387 1.97 14.18 11.40
N LYS A 388 1.62 13.70 12.58
CA LYS A 388 1.32 12.27 12.83
C LYS A 388 0.16 11.81 11.95
N GLN A 389 -0.91 12.60 11.84
CA GLN A 389 -2.05 12.29 10.97
C GLN A 389 -1.65 12.23 9.49
N ALA A 390 -0.79 13.13 9.01
CA ALA A 390 -0.29 13.12 7.63
C ALA A 390 0.50 11.84 7.32
N TYR A 391 1.42 11.45 8.21
CA TYR A 391 2.18 10.20 8.04
C TYR A 391 1.29 8.95 8.10
N ALA A 392 0.32 8.91 9.01
CA ALA A 392 -0.65 7.82 9.11
C ALA A 392 -1.53 7.72 7.84
N ASN A 393 -1.99 8.86 7.32
CA ASN A 393 -2.78 8.91 6.08
C ASN A 393 -1.96 8.42 4.87
N ILE A 394 -0.70 8.85 4.75
CA ILE A 394 0.22 8.40 3.69
C ILE A 394 0.44 6.88 3.80
N ALA A 395 0.72 6.38 4.99
CA ALA A 395 0.90 4.94 5.22
C ALA A 395 -0.35 4.14 4.85
N SER A 396 -1.54 4.63 5.21
CA SER A 396 -2.82 4.02 4.85
C SER A 396 -3.07 4.05 3.34
N GLN A 397 -2.80 5.17 2.66
CA GLN A 397 -2.91 5.27 1.20
C GLN A 397 -1.97 4.30 0.50
N LEU A 398 -0.71 4.18 0.94
CA LEU A 398 0.26 3.23 0.38
C LEU A 398 -0.18 1.78 0.61
N THR A 399 -0.76 1.46 1.78
CA THR A 399 -1.31 0.13 2.06
C THR A 399 -2.47 -0.19 1.12
N ASN A 400 -3.43 0.74 0.96
CA ASN A 400 -4.57 0.57 0.06
C ASN A 400 -4.14 0.44 -1.40
N LEU A 401 -3.17 1.25 -1.85
CA LEU A 401 -2.64 1.20 -3.22
C LEU A 401 -1.97 -0.15 -3.52
N ARG A 402 -1.31 -0.77 -2.55
CA ARG A 402 -0.69 -2.10 -2.67
C ARG A 402 -1.72 -3.21 -2.84
N ILE A 403 -2.90 -3.07 -2.25
CA ILE A 403 -4.00 -4.04 -2.32
C ILE A 403 -4.80 -3.88 -3.63
N ALA A 404 -4.86 -2.65 -4.17
CA ALA A 404 -5.67 -2.32 -5.36
C ALA A 404 -4.97 -2.61 -6.69
N LYS A 405 -3.66 -2.88 -6.70
CA LYS A 405 -2.82 -3.06 -7.88
C LYS A 405 -2.56 -4.53 -8.16
#